data_d09cd6c1180d84afc765d278b02d09d7
#
_entry.id   d09cd6c1180d84afc765d278b02d09d7
#
_cell.length_a   1.000
_cell.length_b   1.000
_cell.length_c   1.000
_cell.angle_alpha   90.00
_cell.angle_beta   90.00
_cell.angle_gamma   90.00
#
_symmetry.space_group_name_H-M   'P 1'
#
loop_
_entity.id
_entity.type
_entity.pdbx_description
1 polymer ?
#
loop_
_entity_poly.entity_id
_entity_poly.type
_entity_poly.pdbx_seq_one_letter_code
_entity_poly.pdbx_strand_id
1 'polypeptide(L)'
;MTPNANANADVTVASTSVAGMTASELAELTTRLPQHERDRAAQLRSDAQRRSFVIGRVLLRSLVAGAGNAAPVDVTIDVEAAGRPVIGGTLSRFSVSIAHSGDYVVVAVAQRAVGVDVEQLPSSPRHPGLEARVCSPDELRRLELMTGAERERAFMAIWARKEAYGKARGVGLDFDLRSITASVSPIADADGEWQVSGLDIDPEYAAAVVAHGVGWRLQLDVVEYNAL
;
A
#
# COMPACT_ATOMS: atom_id res chain seq x y z
N MET A 1 11.14 12.93 11.92
CA MET A 1 12.18 11.89 11.70
C MET A 1 11.94 11.32 10.31
N THR A 2 12.87 11.50 9.38
CA THR A 2 12.80 10.82 8.07
C THR A 2 12.79 9.31 8.33
N PRO A 3 11.92 8.54 7.62
CA PRO A 3 11.93 7.09 7.74
C PRO A 3 13.34 6.57 7.48
N ASN A 4 13.90 5.88 8.45
CA ASN A 4 15.28 5.40 8.38
C ASN A 4 15.24 4.04 7.68
N ALA A 5 15.55 4.01 6.37
CA ALA A 5 15.71 2.74 5.65
C ALA A 5 16.87 1.96 6.32
N ASN A 6 16.51 1.00 7.16
CA ASN A 6 17.47 0.12 7.80
C ASN A 6 18.17 -0.70 6.70
N ALA A 7 19.50 -0.62 6.60
CA ALA A 7 20.31 -1.30 5.58
C ALA A 7 20.10 -2.85 5.54
N ASN A 8 19.31 -3.37 6.45
CA ASN A 8 19.01 -4.80 6.63
C ASN A 8 17.57 -5.22 6.26
N ALA A 9 16.68 -4.30 5.87
CA ALA A 9 15.32 -4.64 5.44
C ALA A 9 15.27 -4.84 3.92
N ASP A 10 14.59 -5.89 3.48
CA ASP A 10 14.41 -6.21 2.06
C ASP A 10 13.16 -5.53 1.48
N VAL A 11 12.17 -5.26 2.34
CA VAL A 11 10.93 -4.56 2.05
C VAL A 11 10.70 -3.51 3.14
N THR A 12 10.61 -2.25 2.76
CA THR A 12 10.30 -1.13 3.67
C THR A 12 8.89 -0.64 3.38
N VAL A 13 8.09 -0.52 4.42
CA VAL A 13 6.74 0.04 4.37
C VAL A 13 6.69 1.23 5.32
N ALA A 14 6.14 2.35 4.87
CA ALA A 14 5.76 3.45 5.76
C ALA A 14 4.26 3.69 5.69
N SER A 15 3.65 3.97 6.83
CA SER A 15 2.26 4.36 6.94
C SER A 15 2.12 5.67 7.71
N THR A 16 1.10 6.45 7.36
CA THR A 16 0.74 7.66 8.10
C THR A 16 -0.76 7.90 8.03
N SER A 17 -1.30 8.48 9.11
CA SER A 17 -2.67 9.00 9.12
C SER A 17 -2.67 10.45 8.66
N VAL A 18 -3.63 10.85 7.84
CA VAL A 18 -3.90 12.22 7.42
C VAL A 18 -5.07 12.85 8.22
N ALA A 19 -5.55 12.13 9.24
CA ALA A 19 -6.60 12.65 10.14
C ALA A 19 -6.13 13.96 10.79
N GLY A 20 -7.00 14.95 10.79
CA GLY A 20 -6.71 16.25 11.40
C GLY A 20 -5.75 17.16 10.61
N MET A 21 -5.20 16.72 9.49
CA MET A 21 -4.32 17.54 8.66
C MET A 21 -5.02 18.81 8.20
N THR A 22 -4.42 19.95 8.52
CA THR A 22 -4.90 21.27 8.13
C THR A 22 -4.57 21.62 6.68
N ALA A 23 -5.27 22.59 6.11
CA ALA A 23 -4.96 23.11 4.78
C ALA A 23 -3.56 23.73 4.68
N SER A 24 -3.07 24.33 5.78
CA SER A 24 -1.71 24.92 5.83
C SER A 24 -0.64 23.87 5.77
N GLU A 25 -0.77 22.78 6.54
CA GLU A 25 0.18 21.64 6.52
C GLU A 25 0.19 20.94 5.16
N LEU A 26 -1.00 20.74 4.56
CA LEU A 26 -1.09 20.20 3.21
C LEU A 26 -0.38 21.09 2.19
N ALA A 27 -0.56 22.41 2.28
CA ALA A 27 0.08 23.38 1.39
C ALA A 27 1.61 23.32 1.54
N GLU A 28 2.12 23.27 2.76
CA GLU A 28 3.55 23.14 3.05
C GLU A 28 4.13 21.87 2.42
N LEU A 29 3.52 20.70 2.68
CA LEU A 29 3.97 19.42 2.11
C LEU A 29 3.88 19.42 0.57
N THR A 30 2.89 20.08 -0.01
CA THR A 30 2.77 20.22 -1.46
C THR A 30 3.97 20.95 -2.07
N THR A 31 4.58 21.92 -1.36
CA THR A 31 5.77 22.63 -1.87
C THR A 31 6.98 21.72 -2.06
N ARG A 32 7.04 20.57 -1.38
CA ARG A 32 8.14 19.58 -1.49
C ARG A 32 8.04 18.73 -2.75
N LEU A 33 6.91 18.78 -3.45
CA LEU A 33 6.68 18.03 -4.68
C LEU A 33 7.18 18.82 -5.92
N PRO A 34 7.64 18.16 -6.98
CA PRO A 34 7.95 18.81 -8.25
C PRO A 34 6.68 19.38 -8.90
N GLN A 35 6.85 20.31 -9.84
CA GLN A 35 5.75 21.10 -10.41
C GLN A 35 4.64 20.21 -10.99
N HIS A 36 4.97 19.20 -11.78
CA HIS A 36 3.99 18.31 -12.41
C HIS A 36 3.13 17.55 -11.39
N GLU A 37 3.67 17.17 -10.22
CA GLU A 37 2.91 16.54 -9.15
C GLU A 37 2.04 17.56 -8.40
N ARG A 38 2.51 18.82 -8.23
CA ARG A 38 1.70 19.91 -7.69
C ARG A 38 0.49 20.20 -8.60
N ASP A 39 0.74 20.26 -9.91
CA ASP A 39 -0.33 20.47 -10.90
C ASP A 39 -1.35 19.34 -10.86
N ARG A 40 -0.89 18.10 -10.72
CA ARG A 40 -1.77 16.94 -10.56
C ARG A 40 -2.58 17.01 -9.27
N ALA A 41 -1.97 17.38 -8.14
CA ALA A 41 -2.66 17.57 -6.87
C ALA A 41 -3.78 18.63 -6.97
N ALA A 42 -3.51 19.75 -7.67
CA ALA A 42 -4.48 20.81 -7.88
C ALA A 42 -5.69 20.39 -8.72
N GLN A 43 -5.54 19.38 -9.58
CA GLN A 43 -6.63 18.84 -10.40
C GLN A 43 -7.56 17.87 -9.65
N LEU A 44 -7.16 17.39 -8.46
CA LEU A 44 -7.97 16.47 -7.66
C LEU A 44 -9.15 17.21 -7.04
N ARG A 45 -10.35 16.61 -7.18
CA ARG A 45 -11.61 17.28 -6.85
C ARG A 45 -11.89 17.33 -5.34
N SER A 46 -11.50 16.28 -4.60
CA SER A 46 -11.75 16.23 -3.16
C SER A 46 -10.48 16.50 -2.34
N ASP A 47 -10.64 17.14 -1.18
CA ASP A 47 -9.54 17.37 -0.26
C ASP A 47 -8.94 16.05 0.27
N ALA A 48 -9.75 15.03 0.49
CA ALA A 48 -9.28 13.70 0.89
C ALA A 48 -8.35 13.11 -0.18
N GLN A 49 -8.75 13.12 -1.45
CA GLN A 49 -7.89 12.65 -2.55
C GLN A 49 -6.59 13.45 -2.65
N ARG A 50 -6.68 14.77 -2.45
CA ARG A 50 -5.50 15.64 -2.50
C ARG A 50 -4.53 15.34 -1.37
N ARG A 51 -5.02 15.17 -0.13
CA ARG A 51 -4.21 14.78 1.03
C ARG A 51 -3.52 13.45 0.79
N SER A 52 -4.28 12.41 0.42
CA SER A 52 -3.72 11.06 0.15
C SER A 52 -2.68 11.09 -0.97
N PHE A 53 -2.91 11.85 -2.04
CA PHE A 53 -1.97 11.98 -3.14
C PHE A 53 -0.67 12.66 -2.70
N VAL A 54 -0.76 13.84 -2.06
CA VAL A 54 0.42 14.61 -1.63
C VAL A 54 1.26 13.79 -0.65
N ILE A 55 0.62 13.24 0.38
CA ILE A 55 1.29 12.40 1.37
C ILE A 55 1.91 11.16 0.73
N GLY A 56 1.17 10.47 -0.13
CA GLY A 56 1.69 9.29 -0.84
C GLY A 56 2.95 9.61 -1.65
N ARG A 57 2.99 10.77 -2.30
CA ARG A 57 4.16 11.21 -3.07
C ARG A 57 5.33 11.64 -2.19
N VAL A 58 5.08 12.37 -1.11
CA VAL A 58 6.12 12.77 -0.15
C VAL A 58 6.75 11.53 0.50
N LEU A 59 5.93 10.61 1.01
CA LEU A 59 6.40 9.33 1.59
C LEU A 59 7.20 8.51 0.58
N LEU A 60 6.68 8.35 -0.63
CA LEU A 60 7.35 7.56 -1.67
C LEU A 60 8.73 8.11 -1.99
N ARG A 61 8.84 9.42 -2.18
CA ARG A 61 10.12 10.10 -2.44
C ARG A 61 11.09 9.92 -1.28
N SER A 62 10.62 10.08 -0.05
CA SER A 62 11.45 9.92 1.15
C SER A 62 11.97 8.48 1.30
N LEU A 63 11.11 7.47 1.11
CA LEU A 63 11.52 6.07 1.21
C LEU A 63 12.50 5.65 0.11
N VAL A 64 12.21 6.00 -1.14
CA VAL A 64 13.11 5.66 -2.28
C VAL A 64 14.44 6.38 -2.15
N ALA A 65 14.43 7.64 -1.76
CA ALA A 65 15.64 8.43 -1.53
C ALA A 65 16.49 7.84 -0.42
N GLY A 66 15.88 7.48 0.72
CA GLY A 66 16.56 6.82 1.84
C GLY A 66 17.18 5.47 1.43
N ALA A 67 16.41 4.61 0.76
CA ALA A 67 16.88 3.32 0.26
C ALA A 67 17.97 3.44 -0.83
N GLY A 68 17.91 4.50 -1.62
CA GLY A 68 18.82 4.77 -2.75
C GLY A 68 20.02 5.65 -2.41
N ASN A 69 20.09 6.18 -1.19
CA ASN A 69 21.08 7.19 -0.77
C ASN A 69 21.07 8.41 -1.70
N ALA A 70 19.89 8.98 -1.95
CA ALA A 70 19.66 10.13 -2.83
C ALA A 70 18.87 11.22 -2.09
N ALA A 71 18.69 12.40 -2.70
CA ALA A 71 17.75 13.39 -2.20
C ALA A 71 16.33 13.11 -2.72
N PRO A 72 15.26 13.38 -1.94
CA PRO A 72 13.88 13.17 -2.38
C PRO A 72 13.51 13.88 -3.70
N VAL A 73 14.12 15.03 -3.97
CA VAL A 73 13.92 15.80 -5.21
C VAL A 73 14.48 15.09 -6.44
N ASP A 74 15.51 14.25 -6.28
CA ASP A 74 16.17 13.53 -7.37
C ASP A 74 15.44 12.22 -7.75
N VAL A 75 14.41 11.82 -6.99
CA VAL A 75 13.62 10.65 -7.31
C VAL A 75 12.71 10.94 -8.50
N THR A 76 12.96 10.29 -9.63
CA THR A 76 12.06 10.35 -10.79
C THR A 76 10.92 9.36 -10.60
N ILE A 77 9.68 9.85 -10.68
CA ILE A 77 8.47 9.02 -10.58
C ILE A 77 7.66 9.20 -11.86
N ASP A 78 7.60 8.15 -12.64
CA ASP A 78 6.73 8.03 -13.80
C ASP A 78 5.40 7.37 -13.38
N VAL A 79 4.37 7.47 -14.21
CA VAL A 79 3.06 6.88 -13.96
C VAL A 79 2.63 6.08 -15.18
N GLU A 80 2.42 4.79 -15.00
CA GLU A 80 1.88 3.92 -16.06
C GLU A 80 0.43 4.28 -16.40
N ALA A 81 -0.06 3.81 -17.54
CA ALA A 81 -1.43 4.07 -18.00
C ALA A 81 -2.51 3.66 -16.97
N ALA A 82 -2.25 2.61 -16.19
CA ALA A 82 -3.10 2.15 -15.09
C ALA A 82 -2.97 2.99 -13.80
N GLY A 83 -2.15 4.05 -13.78
CA GLY A 83 -1.97 4.92 -12.61
C GLY A 83 -0.90 4.45 -11.62
N ARG A 84 -0.24 3.33 -11.87
CA ARG A 84 0.81 2.78 -10.99
C ARG A 84 2.07 3.66 -11.06
N PRO A 85 2.66 4.09 -9.94
CA PRO A 85 3.95 4.77 -9.93
C PRO A 85 5.08 3.80 -10.26
N VAL A 86 6.05 4.28 -11.05
CA VAL A 86 7.28 3.56 -11.41
C VAL A 86 8.47 4.47 -11.17
N ILE A 87 9.53 3.93 -10.60
CA ILE A 87 10.75 4.70 -10.36
C ILE A 87 11.64 4.67 -11.60
N GLY A 88 11.99 5.84 -12.08
CA GLY A 88 12.88 6.05 -13.24
C GLY A 88 14.33 6.33 -12.83
N GLY A 89 15.16 6.54 -13.86
CA GLY A 89 16.55 6.94 -13.71
C GLY A 89 17.43 5.93 -12.98
N THR A 90 18.38 6.41 -12.22
CA THR A 90 19.38 5.60 -11.49
C THR A 90 18.79 4.76 -10.36
N LEU A 91 17.58 5.08 -9.94
CA LEU A 91 16.85 4.39 -8.87
C LEU A 91 15.81 3.39 -9.40
N SER A 92 15.75 3.12 -10.70
CA SER A 92 14.78 2.22 -11.36
C SER A 92 14.80 0.77 -10.87
N ARG A 93 15.81 0.39 -10.09
CA ARG A 93 15.86 -0.91 -9.40
C ARG A 93 14.81 -1.07 -8.30
N PHE A 94 14.20 0.01 -7.84
CA PHE A 94 13.18 -0.04 -6.81
C PHE A 94 11.79 -0.22 -7.42
N SER A 95 11.07 -1.24 -6.94
CA SER A 95 9.63 -1.41 -7.12
C SER A 95 8.92 -0.70 -5.97
N VAL A 96 7.79 -0.09 -6.27
CA VAL A 96 7.03 0.71 -5.32
C VAL A 96 5.54 0.46 -5.42
N SER A 97 4.83 0.65 -4.32
CA SER A 97 3.38 0.58 -4.28
C SER A 97 2.83 1.61 -3.30
N ILE A 98 1.69 2.22 -3.63
CA ILE A 98 0.95 3.16 -2.77
C ILE A 98 -0.48 2.66 -2.62
N ALA A 99 -1.01 2.74 -1.40
CA ALA A 99 -2.40 2.51 -1.10
C ALA A 99 -2.93 3.57 -0.14
N HIS A 100 -4.22 3.81 -0.17
CA HIS A 100 -4.90 4.68 0.81
C HIS A 100 -6.36 4.26 0.98
N SER A 101 -6.86 4.34 2.19
CA SER A 101 -8.26 4.12 2.54
C SER A 101 -8.58 4.95 3.79
N GLY A 102 -9.75 5.59 3.81
CA GLY A 102 -10.09 6.51 4.90
C GLY A 102 -8.99 7.57 5.09
N ASP A 103 -8.46 7.64 6.30
CA ASP A 103 -7.42 8.58 6.67
C ASP A 103 -5.99 8.02 6.55
N TYR A 104 -5.80 6.76 6.14
CA TYR A 104 -4.48 6.15 6.05
C TYR A 104 -3.91 6.14 4.64
N VAL A 105 -2.62 6.44 4.56
CA VAL A 105 -1.78 6.27 3.37
C VAL A 105 -0.64 5.33 3.72
N VAL A 106 -0.39 4.34 2.86
CA VAL A 106 0.66 3.33 3.03
C VAL A 106 1.48 3.24 1.76
N VAL A 107 2.80 3.21 1.91
CA VAL A 107 3.76 3.14 0.81
C VAL A 107 4.74 2.02 1.07
N ALA A 108 4.99 1.18 0.07
CA ALA A 108 5.99 0.11 0.09
C ALA A 108 7.09 0.36 -0.95
N VAL A 109 8.34 0.04 -0.59
CA VAL A 109 9.52 0.10 -1.45
C VAL A 109 10.37 -1.16 -1.27
N ALA A 110 10.80 -1.76 -2.38
CA ALA A 110 11.67 -2.94 -2.38
C ALA A 110 12.49 -3.02 -3.69
N GLN A 111 13.58 -3.82 -3.71
CA GLN A 111 14.28 -4.17 -4.95
C GLN A 111 13.72 -5.43 -5.63
N ARG A 112 12.48 -5.77 -5.34
CA ARG A 112 11.69 -6.86 -5.90
C ARG A 112 10.26 -6.39 -6.13
N ALA A 113 9.49 -7.08 -6.94
CA ALA A 113 8.09 -6.74 -7.14
C ALA A 113 7.38 -6.67 -5.79
N VAL A 114 6.71 -5.55 -5.51
CA VAL A 114 6.03 -5.28 -4.24
C VAL A 114 4.69 -4.62 -4.46
N GLY A 115 3.72 -4.99 -3.64
CA GLY A 115 2.41 -4.34 -3.56
C GLY A 115 1.99 -4.16 -2.11
N VAL A 116 1.30 -3.08 -1.83
CA VAL A 116 0.73 -2.78 -0.52
C VAL A 116 -0.73 -2.40 -0.69
N ASP A 117 -1.53 -2.78 0.29
CA ASP A 117 -2.92 -2.34 0.35
C ASP A 117 -3.34 -2.06 1.79
N VAL A 118 -4.34 -1.16 1.92
CA VAL A 118 -4.96 -0.76 3.18
C VAL A 118 -6.44 -0.53 2.96
N GLU A 119 -7.26 -1.01 3.90
CA GLU A 119 -8.70 -0.88 3.84
C GLU A 119 -9.28 -0.53 5.20
N GLN A 120 -10.05 0.54 5.26
CA GLN A 120 -10.82 0.89 6.45
C GLN A 120 -11.90 -0.16 6.70
N LEU A 121 -12.01 -0.64 7.93
CA LEU A 121 -13.08 -1.57 8.31
C LEU A 121 -14.42 -0.85 8.20
N PRO A 122 -15.41 -1.46 7.56
CA PRO A 122 -16.70 -0.82 7.38
C PRO A 122 -17.47 -0.71 8.71
N SER A 123 -18.19 0.40 8.87
CA SER A 123 -19.09 0.61 10.03
C SER A 123 -20.40 -0.19 9.94
N SER A 124 -20.68 -0.81 8.79
CA SER A 124 -21.86 -1.66 8.56
C SER A 124 -21.50 -2.85 7.66
N PRO A 125 -22.24 -3.96 7.74
CA PRO A 125 -21.95 -5.16 6.94
C PRO A 125 -21.88 -4.85 5.45
N ARG A 126 -20.91 -5.48 4.78
CA ARG A 126 -20.69 -5.34 3.33
C ARG A 126 -21.81 -5.96 2.50
N HIS A 127 -21.79 -5.65 1.21
CA HIS A 127 -22.80 -6.16 0.27
C HIS A 127 -22.83 -7.71 0.29
N PRO A 128 -24.02 -8.33 0.44
CA PRO A 128 -24.15 -9.78 0.40
C PRO A 128 -23.52 -10.38 -0.87
N GLY A 129 -22.78 -11.48 -0.73
CA GLY A 129 -22.17 -12.20 -1.85
C GLY A 129 -20.79 -11.68 -2.30
N LEU A 130 -20.26 -10.59 -1.72
CA LEU A 130 -18.92 -10.12 -2.06
C LEU A 130 -17.84 -11.16 -1.69
N GLU A 131 -17.97 -11.80 -0.52
CA GLU A 131 -17.06 -12.85 -0.09
C GLU A 131 -16.97 -14.01 -1.11
N ALA A 132 -18.12 -14.44 -1.64
CA ALA A 132 -18.19 -15.51 -2.64
C ALA A 132 -17.52 -15.17 -3.97
N ARG A 133 -17.34 -13.89 -4.27
CA ARG A 133 -16.67 -13.41 -5.49
C ARG A 133 -15.17 -13.22 -5.31
N VAL A 134 -14.74 -13.05 -4.07
CA VAL A 134 -13.36 -12.69 -3.72
C VAL A 134 -12.60 -13.87 -3.14
N CYS A 135 -13.21 -14.59 -2.20
CA CYS A 135 -12.53 -15.61 -1.42
C CYS A 135 -12.39 -16.92 -2.19
N SER A 136 -11.25 -17.58 -2.02
CA SER A 136 -11.07 -18.97 -2.44
C SER A 136 -12.00 -19.90 -1.64
N PRO A 137 -12.24 -21.14 -2.09
CA PRO A 137 -13.04 -22.10 -1.32
C PRO A 137 -12.53 -22.33 0.12
N ASP A 138 -11.21 -22.30 0.31
CA ASP A 138 -10.59 -22.48 1.63
C ASP A 138 -10.83 -21.28 2.56
N GLU A 139 -10.76 -20.08 2.00
CA GLU A 139 -11.05 -18.84 2.72
C GLU A 139 -12.52 -18.75 3.12
N LEU A 140 -13.45 -19.14 2.21
CA LEU A 140 -14.87 -19.17 2.53
C LEU A 140 -15.17 -20.12 3.68
N ARG A 141 -14.60 -21.34 3.67
CA ARG A 141 -14.79 -22.31 4.77
C ARG A 141 -14.30 -21.75 6.12
N ARG A 142 -13.22 -20.98 6.13
CA ARG A 142 -12.74 -20.34 7.36
C ARG A 142 -13.65 -19.22 7.82
N LEU A 143 -14.16 -18.39 6.91
CA LEU A 143 -15.08 -17.30 7.23
C LEU A 143 -16.43 -17.82 7.73
N GLU A 144 -16.90 -18.99 7.27
CA GLU A 144 -18.13 -19.63 7.76
C GLU A 144 -18.09 -19.98 9.25
N LEU A 145 -16.90 -20.15 9.81
CA LEU A 145 -16.70 -20.42 11.25
C LEU A 145 -16.71 -19.14 12.10
N MET A 146 -16.76 -17.96 11.48
CA MET A 146 -16.69 -16.66 12.13
C MET A 146 -18.00 -15.90 11.99
N THR A 147 -18.26 -14.97 12.90
CA THR A 147 -19.48 -14.14 12.86
C THR A 147 -19.18 -12.69 13.22
N GLY A 148 -20.09 -11.77 12.85
CA GLY A 148 -20.02 -10.37 13.25
C GLY A 148 -18.71 -9.69 12.85
N ALA A 149 -18.16 -8.89 13.75
CA ALA A 149 -16.96 -8.09 13.51
C ALA A 149 -15.69 -8.93 13.22
N GLU A 150 -15.59 -10.13 13.81
CA GLU A 150 -14.48 -11.05 13.55
C GLU A 150 -14.46 -11.49 12.08
N ARG A 151 -15.62 -11.91 11.56
CA ARG A 151 -15.75 -12.32 10.15
C ARG A 151 -15.44 -11.17 9.20
N GLU A 152 -15.96 -9.98 9.50
CA GLU A 152 -15.72 -8.78 8.68
C GLU A 152 -14.24 -8.43 8.64
N ARG A 153 -13.56 -8.41 9.78
CA ARG A 153 -12.12 -8.16 9.88
C ARG A 153 -11.30 -9.21 9.10
N ALA A 154 -11.65 -10.48 9.24
CA ALA A 154 -10.99 -11.58 8.54
C ALA A 154 -11.16 -11.45 7.02
N PHE A 155 -12.37 -11.11 6.55
CA PHE A 155 -12.63 -10.86 5.14
C PHE A 155 -11.83 -9.66 4.61
N MET A 156 -11.79 -8.54 5.35
CA MET A 156 -11.02 -7.36 4.95
C MET A 156 -9.52 -7.65 4.88
N ALA A 157 -9.00 -8.47 5.79
CA ALA A 157 -7.61 -8.90 5.72
C ALA A 157 -7.32 -9.76 4.47
N ILE A 158 -8.26 -10.62 4.07
CA ILE A 158 -8.16 -11.39 2.81
C ILE A 158 -8.20 -10.44 1.61
N TRP A 159 -9.11 -9.48 1.61
CA TRP A 159 -9.25 -8.49 0.55
C TRP A 159 -7.96 -7.69 0.37
N ALA A 160 -7.46 -7.05 1.44
CA ALA A 160 -6.23 -6.26 1.39
C ALA A 160 -5.01 -7.07 0.90
N ARG A 161 -4.91 -8.35 1.28
CA ARG A 161 -3.84 -9.24 0.79
C ARG A 161 -3.96 -9.52 -0.71
N LYS A 162 -5.16 -9.73 -1.23
CA LYS A 162 -5.41 -9.97 -2.67
C LYS A 162 -5.16 -8.72 -3.50
N GLU A 163 -5.58 -7.55 -3.01
CA GLU A 163 -5.27 -6.25 -3.61
C GLU A 163 -3.75 -6.01 -3.64
N ALA A 164 -3.06 -6.23 -2.52
CA ALA A 164 -1.62 -6.09 -2.45
C ALA A 164 -0.90 -7.05 -3.41
N TYR A 165 -1.38 -8.30 -3.52
CA TYR A 165 -0.85 -9.28 -4.48
C TYR A 165 -1.06 -8.82 -5.93
N GLY A 166 -2.25 -8.37 -6.31
CA GLY A 166 -2.51 -7.84 -7.64
C GLY A 166 -1.66 -6.62 -8.00
N LYS A 167 -1.44 -5.72 -7.02
CA LYS A 167 -0.51 -4.58 -7.16
C LYS A 167 0.93 -5.04 -7.34
N ALA A 168 1.38 -6.03 -6.57
CA ALA A 168 2.74 -6.59 -6.69
C ALA A 168 2.99 -7.18 -8.07
N ARG A 169 2.01 -7.87 -8.64
CA ARG A 169 2.06 -8.43 -10.00
C ARG A 169 1.87 -7.39 -11.11
N GLY A 170 1.41 -6.20 -10.78
CA GLY A 170 1.09 -5.15 -11.77
C GLY A 170 -0.17 -5.41 -12.58
N VAL A 171 -1.02 -6.35 -12.16
CA VAL A 171 -2.28 -6.69 -12.84
C VAL A 171 -3.51 -6.07 -12.16
N GLY A 172 -3.33 -5.39 -11.03
CA GLY A 172 -4.44 -4.88 -10.23
C GLY A 172 -5.40 -5.99 -9.83
N LEU A 173 -6.70 -5.81 -10.09
CA LEU A 173 -7.74 -6.83 -9.86
C LEU A 173 -8.11 -7.61 -11.15
N ASP A 174 -7.35 -7.49 -12.22
CA ASP A 174 -7.59 -8.18 -13.48
C ASP A 174 -7.05 -9.64 -13.42
N PHE A 175 -7.51 -10.38 -12.43
CA PHE A 175 -7.29 -11.82 -12.28
C PHE A 175 -8.44 -12.47 -11.49
N ASP A 176 -8.59 -13.77 -11.57
CA ASP A 176 -9.57 -14.48 -10.75
C ASP A 176 -9.11 -14.49 -9.27
N LEU A 177 -9.70 -13.61 -8.46
CA LEU A 177 -9.41 -13.49 -7.03
C LEU A 177 -9.59 -14.81 -6.27
N ARG A 178 -10.48 -15.69 -6.74
CA ARG A 178 -10.76 -16.99 -6.11
C ARG A 178 -9.68 -18.04 -6.39
N SER A 179 -8.84 -17.80 -7.41
CA SER A 179 -7.77 -18.74 -7.79
C SER A 179 -6.61 -18.80 -6.81
N ILE A 180 -6.51 -17.80 -5.91
CA ILE A 180 -5.45 -17.74 -4.90
C ILE A 180 -6.04 -17.76 -3.48
N THR A 181 -5.27 -18.33 -2.54
CA THR A 181 -5.59 -18.32 -1.10
C THR A 181 -4.62 -17.38 -0.38
N ALA A 182 -5.01 -16.12 -0.21
CA ALA A 182 -4.18 -15.09 0.40
C ALA A 182 -4.18 -15.12 1.93
N SER A 183 -5.01 -15.95 2.55
CA SER A 183 -5.00 -16.17 4.01
C SER A 183 -3.81 -17.00 4.49
N VAL A 184 -3.01 -17.54 3.56
CA VAL A 184 -1.75 -18.26 3.83
C VAL A 184 -0.57 -17.53 3.16
N SER A 185 0.65 -17.79 3.63
CA SER A 185 1.87 -17.27 3.06
C SER A 185 2.89 -18.42 2.96
N PRO A 186 3.59 -18.58 1.82
CA PRO A 186 3.46 -17.76 0.61
C PRO A 186 2.22 -18.09 -0.23
N ILE A 187 1.84 -17.17 -1.13
CA ILE A 187 1.00 -17.46 -2.29
C ILE A 187 1.92 -17.98 -3.37
N ALA A 188 1.59 -19.12 -3.97
CA ALA A 188 2.34 -19.66 -5.11
C ALA A 188 1.53 -19.51 -6.40
N ASP A 189 2.19 -19.07 -7.46
CA ASP A 189 1.64 -18.98 -8.81
C ASP A 189 2.67 -19.41 -9.87
N ALA A 190 2.39 -19.17 -11.16
CA ALA A 190 3.27 -19.51 -12.26
C ALA A 190 4.58 -18.71 -12.26
N ASP A 191 4.59 -17.51 -11.65
CA ASP A 191 5.73 -16.60 -11.58
C ASP A 191 6.59 -16.86 -10.33
N GLY A 192 6.16 -17.74 -9.44
CA GLY A 192 6.90 -18.14 -8.24
C GLY A 192 6.12 -18.02 -6.94
N GLU A 193 6.83 -17.74 -5.86
CA GLU A 193 6.26 -17.59 -4.53
C GLU A 193 6.22 -16.10 -4.13
N TRP A 194 5.13 -15.71 -3.49
CA TRP A 194 4.90 -14.35 -3.02
C TRP A 194 4.64 -14.39 -1.51
N GLN A 195 5.58 -13.92 -0.75
CA GLN A 195 5.38 -13.81 0.71
C GLN A 195 4.39 -12.69 1.02
N VAL A 196 3.48 -12.97 1.95
CA VAL A 196 2.44 -12.05 2.41
C VAL A 196 2.68 -11.73 3.88
N SER A 197 2.62 -10.45 4.24
CA SER A 197 2.65 -9.99 5.62
C SER A 197 1.48 -9.04 5.90
N GLY A 198 0.74 -9.27 6.98
CA GLY A 198 -0.19 -8.27 7.51
C GLY A 198 0.59 -7.09 8.10
N LEU A 199 0.02 -5.91 8.06
CA LEU A 199 0.57 -4.68 8.63
C LEU A 199 -0.32 -4.22 9.78
N ASP A 200 0.26 -4.11 10.97
CA ASP A 200 -0.42 -3.59 12.16
C ASP A 200 -0.20 -2.08 12.23
N ILE A 201 -1.11 -1.32 11.63
CA ILE A 201 -1.04 0.15 11.54
C ILE A 201 -2.10 0.84 12.41
N ASP A 202 -3.29 0.24 12.51
CA ASP A 202 -4.43 0.76 13.25
C ASP A 202 -5.52 -0.34 13.37
N PRO A 203 -6.17 -0.51 14.54
CA PRO A 203 -7.20 -1.54 14.73
C PRO A 203 -8.46 -1.37 13.86
N GLU A 204 -8.72 -0.17 13.34
CA GLU A 204 -9.84 0.12 12.43
C GLU A 204 -9.53 -0.15 10.96
N TYR A 205 -8.33 -0.69 10.67
CA TYR A 205 -7.88 -0.96 9.30
C TYR A 205 -7.37 -2.39 9.15
N ALA A 206 -7.52 -2.92 7.93
CA ALA A 206 -6.85 -4.12 7.47
C ALA A 206 -5.80 -3.69 6.43
N ALA A 207 -4.54 -4.05 6.64
CA ALA A 207 -3.47 -3.71 5.72
C ALA A 207 -2.53 -4.88 5.48
N ALA A 208 -1.94 -4.95 4.29
CA ALA A 208 -1.03 -6.01 3.93
C ALA A 208 0.02 -5.54 2.92
N VAL A 209 1.18 -6.18 2.98
CA VAL A 209 2.23 -6.08 1.96
C VAL A 209 2.50 -7.46 1.37
N VAL A 210 2.71 -7.51 0.06
CA VAL A 210 3.09 -8.71 -0.69
C VAL A 210 4.33 -8.38 -1.51
N ALA A 211 5.33 -9.26 -1.47
CA ALA A 211 6.49 -9.12 -2.32
C ALA A 211 6.96 -10.47 -2.87
N HIS A 212 7.58 -10.43 -4.06
CA HIS A 212 8.07 -11.61 -4.75
C HIS A 212 9.20 -12.29 -3.99
N GLY A 213 9.18 -13.63 -3.96
CA GLY A 213 10.11 -14.48 -3.21
C GLY A 213 9.72 -14.59 -1.74
N VAL A 214 10.45 -15.43 -1.02
CA VAL A 214 10.25 -15.69 0.42
C VAL A 214 11.49 -15.34 1.23
N GLY A 215 11.36 -15.30 2.55
CA GLY A 215 12.47 -15.06 3.47
C GLY A 215 12.93 -13.60 3.54
N TRP A 216 12.21 -12.66 2.93
CA TRP A 216 12.53 -11.25 3.06
C TRP A 216 12.07 -10.69 4.42
N ARG A 217 12.77 -9.66 4.87
CA ARG A 217 12.50 -8.98 6.14
C ARG A 217 11.74 -7.68 5.89
N LEU A 218 10.67 -7.50 6.65
CA LEU A 218 9.85 -6.29 6.64
C LEU A 218 10.39 -5.27 7.66
N GLN A 219 10.51 -4.01 7.23
CA GLN A 219 10.52 -2.86 8.12
C GLN A 219 9.20 -2.12 7.95
N LEU A 220 8.47 -1.91 9.03
CA LEU A 220 7.27 -1.09 9.07
C LEU A 220 7.53 0.15 9.93
N ASP A 221 7.42 1.33 9.31
CA ASP A 221 7.52 2.62 9.97
C ASP A 221 6.13 3.29 10.00
N VAL A 222 5.59 3.49 11.20
CA VAL A 222 4.40 4.33 11.38
C VAL A 222 4.90 5.75 11.69
N VAL A 223 4.66 6.67 10.78
CA VAL A 223 5.19 8.03 10.85
C VAL A 223 4.08 9.07 10.97
N GLU A 224 4.33 10.13 11.73
CA GLU A 224 3.44 11.29 11.76
C GLU A 224 3.69 12.14 10.51
N TYR A 225 2.63 12.61 9.83
CA TYR A 225 2.77 13.41 8.61
C TYR A 225 3.54 14.73 8.83
N ASN A 226 3.48 15.28 10.05
CA ASN A 226 4.22 16.49 10.43
C ASN A 226 5.73 16.24 10.62
N ALA A 227 6.16 14.99 10.66
CA ALA A 227 7.57 14.60 10.70
C ALA A 227 8.16 14.35 9.29
N LEU A 228 7.32 14.41 8.24
CA LEU A 228 7.72 14.29 6.86
C LEU A 228 8.25 15.62 6.34
#